data_9d7efa9b29cfe9695173df489940e62a
#
_entry.id   9d7efa9b29cfe9695173df489940e62a
#
_cell.length_a   1.000
_cell.length_b   1.000
_cell.length_c   1.000
_cell.angle_alpha   90.00
_cell.angle_beta   90.00
_cell.angle_gamma   90.00
#
_symmetry.space_group_name_H-M   'P 1'
#
loop_
_entity.id
_entity.type
_entity.pdbx_description
1 polymer ?
#
loop_
_entity_poly.entity_id
_entity_poly.type
_entity_poly.pdbx_seq_one_letter_code
_entity_poly.pdbx_strand_id
1 'polypeptide(L)'
;MPMSQEQLEVFLKQPEVAVISTIDEFGRPRSAPIWFLWEDGAAYMFTARRTLKWRNLQSRPYASLCVDKRDAPYSSVVMDGPVQETDRPLYELVLSMARRYYGEKKGRSFAEGYRDAPGVVAFKLSPRHIASYTPDDV
;
A
#
# COMPACT_ATOMS: atom_id res chain seq x y z
N MET A 1 -7.75 -1.03 -21.09
CA MET A 1 -8.27 0.35 -21.09
C MET A 1 -7.98 1.01 -19.75
N PRO A 2 -7.58 2.26 -19.71
CA PRO A 2 -7.39 2.96 -18.44
C PRO A 2 -8.70 3.07 -17.65
N MET A 3 -8.59 3.09 -16.34
CA MET A 3 -9.73 3.33 -15.47
C MET A 3 -10.08 4.80 -15.44
N SER A 4 -11.37 5.11 -15.32
CA SER A 4 -11.81 6.44 -14.95
C SER A 4 -11.38 6.72 -13.50
N GLN A 5 -11.44 7.99 -13.08
CA GLN A 5 -11.15 8.34 -11.71
C GLN A 5 -12.06 7.61 -10.73
N GLU A 6 -13.34 7.49 -11.07
CA GLU A 6 -14.31 6.78 -10.24
C GLU A 6 -13.99 5.28 -10.14
N GLN A 7 -13.64 4.64 -11.24
CA GLN A 7 -13.24 3.24 -11.24
C GLN A 7 -11.99 3.01 -10.42
N LEU A 8 -11.03 3.93 -10.54
CA LEU A 8 -9.79 3.88 -9.77
C LEU A 8 -10.07 3.91 -8.27
N GLU A 9 -10.91 4.85 -7.82
CA GLU A 9 -11.25 4.96 -6.40
C GLU A 9 -11.95 3.71 -5.88
N VAL A 10 -12.86 3.14 -6.64
CA VAL A 10 -13.56 1.91 -6.26
C VAL A 10 -12.58 0.74 -6.18
N PHE A 11 -11.71 0.61 -7.18
CA PHE A 11 -10.76 -0.50 -7.22
C PHE A 11 -9.78 -0.45 -6.04
N LEU A 12 -9.23 0.73 -5.76
CA LEU A 12 -8.21 0.88 -4.71
C LEU A 12 -8.78 0.76 -3.29
N LYS A 13 -10.09 0.77 -3.13
CA LYS A 13 -10.73 0.53 -1.84
C LYS A 13 -10.98 -0.95 -1.57
N GLN A 14 -10.75 -1.82 -2.53
CA GLN A 14 -10.90 -3.26 -2.34
C GLN A 14 -9.68 -3.82 -1.59
N PRO A 15 -9.86 -4.89 -0.81
CA PRO A 15 -8.79 -5.46 0.01
C PRO A 15 -7.83 -6.36 -0.78
N GLU A 16 -7.24 -5.82 -1.83
CA GLU A 16 -6.20 -6.51 -2.58
C GLU A 16 -4.85 -6.29 -1.91
N VAL A 17 -4.00 -7.31 -1.91
CA VAL A 17 -2.63 -7.17 -1.41
C VAL A 17 -1.79 -6.54 -2.51
N ALA A 18 -1.05 -5.49 -2.15
CA ALA A 18 -0.18 -4.81 -3.10
C ALA A 18 1.22 -5.39 -3.08
N VAL A 19 2.01 -5.03 -4.08
CA VAL A 19 3.46 -5.30 -4.10
C VAL A 19 4.16 -3.96 -4.20
N ILE A 20 4.99 -3.66 -3.21
CA ILE A 20 5.81 -2.46 -3.20
C ILE A 20 7.20 -2.79 -3.74
N SER A 21 7.73 -1.91 -4.59
CA SER A 21 9.08 -2.02 -5.13
C SER A 21 9.89 -0.82 -4.71
N THR A 22 11.07 -1.11 -4.14
CA THR A 22 12.02 -0.10 -3.67
C THR A 22 13.39 -0.37 -4.29
N ILE A 23 14.29 0.60 -4.23
CA ILE A 23 15.63 0.49 -4.82
C ILE A 23 16.64 0.32 -3.70
N ASP A 24 17.46 -0.73 -3.79
CA ASP A 24 18.49 -0.99 -2.78
C ASP A 24 19.75 -0.15 -3.04
N GLU A 25 20.75 -0.29 -2.18
CA GLU A 25 21.98 0.49 -2.26
C GLU A 25 22.80 0.22 -3.53
N PHE A 26 22.53 -0.90 -4.20
CA PHE A 26 23.19 -1.27 -5.45
C PHE A 26 22.38 -0.88 -6.70
N GLY A 27 21.27 -0.16 -6.51
CA GLY A 27 20.41 0.25 -7.61
C GLY A 27 19.50 -0.84 -8.13
N ARG A 28 19.31 -1.91 -7.36
CA ARG A 28 18.46 -3.04 -7.78
C ARG A 28 17.03 -2.87 -7.24
N PRO A 29 16.02 -3.15 -8.06
CA PRO A 29 14.64 -3.15 -7.58
C PRO A 29 14.38 -4.35 -6.68
N ARG A 30 13.74 -4.10 -5.53
CA ARG A 30 13.39 -5.12 -4.56
C ARG A 30 11.88 -5.03 -4.31
N SER A 31 11.20 -6.16 -4.36
CA SER A 31 9.73 -6.21 -4.27
C SER A 31 9.29 -7.02 -3.08
N ALA A 32 8.18 -6.60 -2.45
CA ALA A 32 7.59 -7.30 -1.32
C ALA A 32 6.08 -7.08 -1.28
N PRO A 33 5.28 -8.10 -0.92
CA PRO A 33 3.86 -7.91 -0.67
C PRO A 33 3.65 -6.99 0.52
N ILE A 34 2.58 -6.19 0.47
CA ILE A 34 2.28 -5.26 1.56
C ILE A 34 0.78 -4.93 1.54
N TRP A 35 0.21 -4.74 2.73
CA TRP A 35 -1.12 -4.18 2.86
C TRP A 35 -1.09 -2.67 2.62
N PHE A 36 -2.17 -2.13 2.08
CA PHE A 36 -2.27 -0.69 1.88
C PHE A 36 -3.68 -0.20 2.16
N LEU A 37 -3.78 1.09 2.44
CA LEU A 37 -5.04 1.80 2.59
C LEU A 37 -4.99 3.02 1.68
N TRP A 38 -5.94 3.09 0.75
CA TRP A 38 -6.05 4.23 -0.16
C TRP A 38 -7.00 5.27 0.42
N GLU A 39 -6.47 6.44 0.75
CA GLU A 39 -7.25 7.57 1.25
C GLU A 39 -6.64 8.88 0.80
N ASP A 40 -7.49 9.84 0.47
CA ASP A 40 -7.07 11.20 0.14
C ASP A 40 -5.97 11.26 -0.93
N GLY A 41 -6.08 10.39 -1.91
CA GLY A 41 -5.15 10.34 -3.03
C GLY A 41 -3.77 9.80 -2.71
N ALA A 42 -3.62 9.06 -1.62
CA ALA A 42 -2.35 8.45 -1.23
C ALA A 42 -2.54 7.02 -0.74
N ALA A 43 -1.50 6.22 -0.86
CA ALA A 43 -1.48 4.86 -0.34
C ALA A 43 -0.72 4.84 0.98
N TYR A 44 -1.42 4.49 2.05
CA TYR A 44 -0.86 4.38 3.40
C TYR A 44 -0.48 2.93 3.68
N MET A 45 0.67 2.75 4.30
CA MET A 45 1.25 1.42 4.57
C MET A 45 1.99 1.43 5.91
N PHE A 46 2.35 0.25 6.39
CA PHE A 46 3.21 0.13 7.56
C PHE A 46 4.15 -1.05 7.39
N THR A 47 5.29 -1.00 8.05
CA THR A 47 6.27 -2.08 8.03
C THR A 47 7.15 -1.99 9.28
N ALA A 48 7.84 -3.08 9.61
CA ALA A 48 8.84 -3.03 10.67
C ALA A 48 10.03 -2.17 10.22
N ARG A 49 10.56 -1.36 11.12
CA ARG A 49 11.68 -0.44 10.81
C ARG A 49 12.95 -1.16 10.37
N ARG A 50 13.10 -2.43 10.76
CA ARG A 50 14.29 -3.23 10.43
C ARG A 50 14.26 -3.85 9.04
N THR A 51 13.15 -3.69 8.28
CA THR A 51 13.03 -4.33 6.97
C THR A 51 13.90 -3.66 5.93
N LEU A 52 14.28 -4.43 4.91
CA LEU A 52 15.06 -3.90 3.79
C LEU A 52 14.28 -2.79 3.06
N LYS A 53 12.97 -2.97 2.86
CA LYS A 53 12.18 -1.95 2.17
C LYS A 53 12.19 -0.61 2.91
N TRP A 54 12.13 -0.61 4.24
CA TRP A 54 12.20 0.65 4.98
C TRP A 54 13.59 1.27 4.91
N ARG A 55 14.64 0.46 5.00
CA ARG A 55 16.00 0.94 4.82
C ARG A 55 16.19 1.58 3.46
N ASN A 56 15.67 0.93 2.41
CA ASN A 56 15.74 1.46 1.05
C ASN A 56 15.00 2.80 0.93
N LEU A 57 13.82 2.90 1.55
CA LEU A 57 13.02 4.12 1.50
C LEU A 57 13.63 5.28 2.28
N GLN A 58 14.40 4.99 3.32
CA GLN A 58 15.11 6.05 4.05
C GLN A 58 16.20 6.68 3.19
N SER A 59 16.88 5.88 2.36
CA SER A 59 17.94 6.37 1.50
C SER A 59 17.42 6.91 0.17
N ARG A 60 16.38 6.29 -0.37
CA ARG A 60 15.77 6.63 -1.66
C ARG A 60 14.25 6.64 -1.48
N PRO A 61 13.67 7.76 -1.03
CA PRO A 61 12.25 7.81 -0.63
C PRO A 61 11.30 7.90 -1.84
N TYR A 62 11.37 6.91 -2.70
CA TYR A 62 10.52 6.79 -3.88
C TYR A 62 10.22 5.32 -4.09
N ALA A 63 8.97 4.98 -4.37
CA ALA A 63 8.55 3.60 -4.54
C ALA A 63 7.53 3.46 -5.66
N SER A 64 7.42 2.24 -6.15
CA SER A 64 6.33 1.82 -7.03
C SER A 64 5.44 0.85 -6.26
N LEU A 65 4.13 0.95 -6.47
CA LEU A 65 3.14 0.08 -5.84
C LEU A 65 2.27 -0.53 -6.93
N CYS A 66 2.20 -1.85 -6.96
CA CYS A 66 1.36 -2.58 -7.90
C CYS A 66 0.21 -3.22 -7.14
N VAL A 67 -1.02 -2.90 -7.56
CA VAL A 67 -2.24 -3.48 -7.01
C VAL A 67 -2.94 -4.18 -8.16
N ASP A 68 -3.11 -5.50 -8.06
CA ASP A 68 -3.78 -6.23 -9.13
C ASP A 68 -4.80 -7.21 -8.56
N LYS A 69 -5.87 -7.38 -9.32
CA LYS A 69 -6.89 -8.37 -9.01
C LYS A 69 -6.47 -9.70 -9.66
N ARG A 70 -6.36 -10.73 -8.84
CA ARG A 70 -5.89 -12.04 -9.31
C ARG A 70 -6.98 -12.88 -9.96
N ASP A 71 -8.24 -12.50 -9.80
CA ASP A 71 -9.37 -13.18 -10.41
C ASP A 71 -9.85 -12.43 -11.66
N ALA A 72 -10.29 -13.18 -12.65
CA ALA A 72 -10.85 -12.57 -13.86
C ALA A 72 -12.20 -11.91 -13.54
N PRO A 73 -12.55 -10.78 -14.14
CA PRO A 73 -11.73 -10.01 -15.09
C PRO A 73 -10.58 -9.29 -14.39
N TYR A 74 -9.39 -9.37 -14.97
CA TYR A 74 -8.19 -8.81 -14.37
C TYR A 74 -8.17 -7.30 -14.49
N SER A 75 -7.89 -6.63 -13.39
CA SER A 75 -7.72 -5.18 -13.33
C SER A 75 -6.48 -4.90 -12.52
N SER A 76 -5.78 -3.82 -12.84
CA SER A 76 -4.57 -3.46 -12.12
C SER A 76 -4.33 -1.97 -12.08
N VAL A 77 -3.62 -1.54 -11.05
CA VAL A 77 -3.14 -0.17 -10.90
C VAL A 77 -1.68 -0.25 -10.49
N VAL A 78 -0.82 0.44 -11.24
CA VAL A 78 0.57 0.60 -10.87
C VAL A 78 0.81 2.10 -10.67
N MET A 79 1.30 2.46 -9.50
CA MET A 79 1.59 3.85 -9.20
C MET A 79 3.02 3.99 -8.70
N ASP A 80 3.62 5.14 -8.92
CA ASP A 80 4.90 5.45 -8.30
C ASP A 80 4.91 6.89 -7.81
N GLY A 81 5.72 7.14 -6.80
CA GLY A 81 5.80 8.46 -6.22
C GLY A 81 6.70 8.50 -4.99
N PRO A 82 6.87 9.70 -4.44
CA PRO A 82 7.64 9.88 -3.21
C PRO A 82 6.94 9.23 -2.02
N VAL A 83 7.76 8.76 -1.08
CA VAL A 83 7.31 8.12 0.14
C VAL A 83 7.80 8.96 1.32
N GLN A 84 6.94 9.15 2.30
CA GLN A 84 7.32 9.81 3.54
C GLN A 84 6.64 9.16 4.72
N GLU A 85 7.31 9.20 5.86
CA GLU A 85 6.72 8.74 7.11
C GLU A 85 5.50 9.62 7.43
N THR A 86 4.42 9.01 7.90
CA THR A 86 3.22 9.74 8.27
C THR A 86 3.11 9.81 9.79
N ASP A 87 2.49 10.88 10.27
CA ASP A 87 2.22 11.07 11.70
C ASP A 87 0.85 10.53 12.11
N ARG A 88 0.13 9.87 11.20
CA ARG A 88 -1.14 9.22 11.56
C ARG A 88 -0.88 8.17 12.64
N PRO A 89 -1.75 8.09 13.66
CA PRO A 89 -1.59 7.09 14.71
C PRO A 89 -1.54 5.68 14.14
N LEU A 90 -0.48 4.96 14.46
CA LEU A 90 -0.24 3.63 13.90
C LEU A 90 -1.39 2.67 14.16
N TYR A 91 -1.88 2.62 15.40
CA TYR A 91 -2.98 1.73 15.75
C TYR A 91 -4.21 1.96 14.87
N GLU A 92 -4.60 3.22 14.69
CA GLU A 92 -5.78 3.56 13.89
C GLU A 92 -5.61 3.15 12.43
N LEU A 93 -4.41 3.37 11.91
CA LEU A 93 -4.10 3.00 10.53
C LEU A 93 -4.14 1.49 10.34
N VAL A 94 -3.50 0.74 11.23
CA VAL A 94 -3.49 -0.72 11.18
C VAL A 94 -4.91 -1.26 11.35
N LEU A 95 -5.70 -0.68 12.24
CA LEU A 95 -7.08 -1.10 12.44
C LEU A 95 -7.90 -0.91 11.16
N SER A 96 -7.77 0.23 10.51
CA SER A 96 -8.48 0.49 9.26
C SER A 96 -8.11 -0.51 8.17
N MET A 97 -6.82 -0.84 8.05
CA MET A 97 -6.37 -1.86 7.10
C MET A 97 -6.86 -3.25 7.47
N ALA A 98 -6.66 -3.65 8.72
CA ALA A 98 -6.98 -5.00 9.16
C ALA A 98 -8.47 -5.32 9.04
N ARG A 99 -9.33 -4.34 9.23
CA ARG A 99 -10.76 -4.51 9.00
C ARG A 99 -11.07 -4.90 7.56
N ARG A 100 -10.35 -4.32 6.62
CA ARG A 100 -10.56 -4.62 5.18
C ARG A 100 -10.14 -6.04 4.83
N TYR A 101 -9.03 -6.51 5.41
CA TYR A 101 -8.46 -7.82 5.05
C TYR A 101 -9.02 -8.96 5.90
N TYR A 102 -9.37 -8.71 7.15
CA TYR A 102 -9.81 -9.75 8.10
C TYR A 102 -11.25 -9.62 8.57
N GLY A 103 -11.94 -8.51 8.28
CA GLY A 103 -13.24 -8.21 8.85
C GLY A 103 -13.12 -7.56 10.22
N GLU A 104 -14.25 -7.20 10.81
CA GLU A 104 -14.30 -6.38 12.03
C GLU A 104 -13.63 -7.04 13.22
N LYS A 105 -14.01 -8.27 13.54
CA LYS A 105 -13.56 -8.94 14.76
C LYS A 105 -12.07 -9.30 14.69
N LYS A 106 -11.65 -10.00 13.64
CA LYS A 106 -10.26 -10.39 13.46
C LYS A 106 -9.37 -9.17 13.25
N GLY A 107 -9.89 -8.17 12.55
CA GLY A 107 -9.15 -6.92 12.31
C GLY A 107 -8.83 -6.20 13.61
N ARG A 108 -9.79 -6.10 14.53
CA ARG A 108 -9.56 -5.51 15.83
C ARG A 108 -8.53 -6.28 16.63
N SER A 109 -8.64 -7.59 16.64
CA SER A 109 -7.70 -8.44 17.35
C SER A 109 -6.28 -8.29 16.82
N PHE A 110 -6.14 -8.26 15.50
CA PHE A 110 -4.84 -8.04 14.84
C PHE A 110 -4.24 -6.69 15.22
N ALA A 111 -5.03 -5.63 15.19
CA ALA A 111 -4.57 -4.28 15.44
C ALA A 111 -4.09 -4.06 16.88
N GLU A 112 -4.58 -4.83 17.84
CA GLU A 112 -4.17 -4.70 19.24
C GLU A 112 -2.65 -4.85 19.42
N GLY A 113 -2.00 -5.67 18.60
CA GLY A 113 -0.55 -5.83 18.63
C GLY A 113 0.22 -4.58 18.22
N TYR A 114 -0.47 -3.56 17.73
CA TYR A 114 0.16 -2.33 17.23
C TYR A 114 -0.15 -1.09 18.07
N ARG A 115 -0.74 -1.26 19.26
CA ARG A 115 -1.02 -0.13 20.13
C ARG A 115 0.24 0.55 20.65
N ASP A 116 1.29 -0.24 20.88
CA ASP A 116 2.57 0.25 21.34
C ASP A 116 3.65 -0.55 20.63
N ALA A 117 3.97 -0.15 19.42
CA ALA A 117 4.90 -0.88 18.56
C ALA A 117 5.96 0.07 17.98
N PRO A 118 6.95 0.49 18.82
CA PRO A 118 7.97 1.47 18.37
C PRO A 118 8.85 0.95 17.24
N GLY A 119 8.91 -0.36 17.04
CA GLY A 119 9.65 -0.96 15.93
C GLY A 119 8.89 -0.98 14.60
N VAL A 120 7.74 -0.33 14.53
CA VAL A 120 6.90 -0.29 13.32
C VAL A 120 6.75 1.16 12.88
N VAL A 121 6.83 1.38 11.57
CA VAL A 121 6.68 2.69 10.95
C VAL A 121 5.50 2.71 10.01
N ALA A 122 4.72 3.78 10.07
CA ALA A 122 3.66 4.07 9.11
C ALA A 122 4.15 5.10 8.11
N PHE A 123 3.87 4.87 6.83
CA PHE A 123 4.32 5.75 5.77
C PHE A 123 3.28 5.83 4.67
N LYS A 124 3.43 6.83 3.80
CA LYS A 124 2.52 7.00 2.66
C LYS A 124 3.29 7.21 1.37
N LEU A 125 2.74 6.71 0.29
CA LEU A 125 3.18 6.97 -1.07
C LEU A 125 2.20 7.94 -1.70
N SER A 126 2.70 9.08 -2.18
CA SER A 126 1.90 10.09 -2.88
C SER A 126 2.17 9.94 -4.37
N PRO A 127 1.22 9.40 -5.15
CA PRO A 127 1.51 9.07 -6.55
C PRO A 127 1.80 10.31 -7.39
N ARG A 128 2.83 10.22 -8.23
CA ARG A 128 3.11 11.16 -9.31
C ARG A 128 2.66 10.60 -10.65
N HIS A 129 2.71 9.27 -10.79
CA HIS A 129 2.29 8.57 -12.00
C HIS A 129 1.39 7.42 -11.61
N ILE A 130 0.29 7.27 -12.35
CA ILE A 130 -0.61 6.15 -12.17
C ILE A 130 -0.92 5.56 -13.54
N ALA A 131 -0.67 4.27 -13.70
CA ALA A 131 -1.08 3.49 -14.85
C ALA A 131 -2.14 2.50 -14.39
N SER A 132 -3.28 2.46 -15.05
CA SER A 132 -4.36 1.58 -14.68
C SER A 132 -4.84 0.78 -15.88
N TYR A 133 -5.41 -0.38 -15.60
CA TYR A 133 -5.98 -1.24 -16.63
C TYR A 133 -7.26 -1.88 -16.12
N THR A 134 -8.29 -1.85 -16.94
CA THR A 134 -9.52 -2.63 -16.73
C THR A 134 -10.00 -3.09 -18.09
N PRO A 135 -10.58 -4.30 -18.21
CA PRO A 135 -11.15 -4.75 -19.48
C PRO A 135 -12.32 -3.89 -19.91
N ASP A 136 -12.51 -3.78 -21.23
CA ASP A 136 -13.52 -2.90 -21.81
C ASP A 136 -14.97 -3.32 -21.51
N ASP A 137 -15.24 -4.60 -21.55
CA ASP A 137 -16.59 -5.13 -21.57
C ASP A 137 -16.92 -6.00 -20.36
N VAL A 138 -16.67 -5.50 -19.20
CA VAL A 138 -16.94 -6.26 -17.98
C VAL A 138 -17.88 -5.55 -17.06
#